data_b314caf3486f9d5c3dcd583a9a39bb24
#
_entry.id   b314caf3486f9d5c3dcd583a9a39bb24
#
_cell.length_a   1.000
_cell.length_b   1.000
_cell.length_c   1.000
_cell.angle_alpha   90.00
_cell.angle_beta   90.00
_cell.angle_gamma   90.00
#
_symmetry.space_group_name_H-M   'P 1'
#
loop_
_entity.id
_entity.type
_entity.pdbx_description
1 polymer ?
#
loop_
_entity_poly.entity_id
_entity_poly.type
_entity_poly.pdbx_seq_one_letter_code
_entity_poly.pdbx_strand_id
1 'polypeptide(L)'
;CIRDRDMRLEPFFKALKKCVVEYLDHFAIDKSTFEVNFVKSWFTICDPGQHFPCHHHSCSHISFVYYLQTPGDPLILHRKNPNEWFGDAFKLITENRYNNGDGYAITPKAEHLVMFPGHLEHYTTPEDREHRRISLAGDIVLTLKHRTDTESGLLPPRYWKQF
;
A
#
# COMPACT_ATOMS: atom_id res chain seq x y z
N CYS A 1 -8.18 4.26 -14.38
CA CYS A 1 -7.47 2.97 -14.19
C CYS A 1 -6.60 2.69 -15.39
N ILE A 2 -5.32 2.48 -15.15
CA ILE A 2 -4.44 1.94 -16.17
C ILE A 2 -4.78 0.44 -16.21
N ARG A 3 -5.16 -0.05 -17.37
CA ARG A 3 -5.27 -1.49 -17.56
C ARG A 3 -3.85 -2.05 -17.50
N ASP A 4 -3.64 -3.12 -16.75
CA ASP A 4 -2.43 -3.93 -16.62
C ASP A 4 -1.85 -4.47 -17.94
N ARG A 5 -2.51 -4.16 -19.07
CA ARG A 5 -2.13 -4.52 -20.44
C ARG A 5 -1.33 -3.46 -21.18
N ASP A 6 -0.96 -2.35 -20.53
CA ASP A 6 -0.06 -1.40 -21.17
C ASP A 6 1.37 -1.97 -21.14
N MET A 7 1.79 -2.53 -22.27
CA MET A 7 3.11 -3.14 -22.46
C MET A 7 4.28 -2.23 -22.05
N ARG A 8 4.07 -0.92 -22.06
CA ARG A 8 5.09 0.07 -21.63
C ARG A 8 5.38 0.00 -20.14
N LEU A 9 4.43 -0.45 -19.33
CA LEU A 9 4.56 -0.62 -17.87
C LEU A 9 5.02 -2.02 -17.46
N GLU A 10 5.16 -2.94 -18.39
CA GLU A 10 5.58 -4.32 -18.08
C GLU A 10 6.91 -4.40 -17.30
N PRO A 11 7.96 -3.64 -17.65
CA PRO A 11 9.20 -3.64 -16.87
C PRO A 11 8.99 -3.19 -15.43
N PHE A 12 8.14 -2.17 -15.21
CA PHE A 12 7.79 -1.70 -13.88
C PHE A 12 7.09 -2.80 -13.06
N PHE A 13 6.08 -3.46 -13.62
CA PHE A 13 5.36 -4.54 -12.91
C PHE A 13 6.25 -5.76 -12.65
N LYS A 14 7.20 -6.07 -13.52
CA LYS A 14 8.22 -7.09 -13.27
C LYS A 14 9.12 -6.74 -12.08
N ALA A 15 9.55 -5.49 -11.98
CA ALA A 15 10.34 -5.00 -10.84
C ALA A 15 9.49 -4.98 -9.56
N LEU A 16 8.27 -4.46 -9.64
CA LEU A 16 7.33 -4.41 -8.51
C LEU A 16 7.07 -5.82 -7.95
N LYS A 17 6.92 -6.83 -8.81
CA LYS A 17 6.75 -8.22 -8.36
C LYS A 17 7.90 -8.71 -7.49
N LYS A 18 9.14 -8.32 -7.78
CA LYS A 18 10.31 -8.66 -6.94
C LYS A 18 10.18 -8.00 -5.57
N CYS A 19 9.83 -6.70 -5.52
CA CYS A 19 9.62 -6.00 -4.27
C CYS A 19 8.48 -6.61 -3.44
N VAL A 20 7.40 -7.09 -4.09
CA VAL A 20 6.32 -7.81 -3.39
C VAL A 20 6.83 -9.11 -2.77
N VAL A 21 7.69 -9.84 -3.48
CA VAL A 21 8.29 -11.07 -2.94
C VAL A 21 9.15 -10.76 -1.72
N GLU A 22 9.96 -9.72 -1.75
CA GLU A 22 10.76 -9.25 -0.61
C GLU A 22 9.89 -8.79 0.56
N TYR A 23 8.79 -8.09 0.27
CA TYR A 23 7.80 -7.69 1.27
C TYR A 23 7.19 -8.91 1.97
N LEU A 24 6.80 -9.95 1.23
CA LEU A 24 6.26 -11.19 1.79
C LEU A 24 7.31 -11.96 2.62
N ASP A 25 8.57 -11.94 2.20
CA ASP A 25 9.69 -12.52 2.96
C ASP A 25 9.87 -11.84 4.31
N HIS A 26 9.73 -10.52 4.35
CA HIS A 26 9.83 -9.76 5.60
C HIS A 26 8.78 -10.20 6.64
N PHE A 27 7.62 -10.66 6.20
CA PHE A 27 6.56 -11.19 7.05
C PHE A 27 6.58 -12.71 7.20
N ALA A 28 7.63 -13.38 6.73
CA ALA A 28 7.76 -14.85 6.75
C ALA A 28 6.57 -15.59 6.12
N ILE A 29 5.99 -15.02 5.06
CA ILE A 29 4.86 -15.62 4.33
C ILE A 29 5.40 -16.65 3.35
N ASP A 30 4.84 -17.87 3.38
CA ASP A 30 5.21 -18.93 2.44
C ASP A 30 4.76 -18.60 1.01
N LYS A 31 5.72 -18.16 0.22
CA LYS A 31 5.51 -17.79 -1.20
C LYS A 31 5.25 -18.99 -2.11
N SER A 32 5.50 -20.21 -1.64
CA SER A 32 5.24 -21.41 -2.43
C SER A 32 3.76 -21.66 -2.66
N THR A 33 2.92 -21.18 -1.75
CA THR A 33 1.47 -21.39 -1.73
C THR A 33 0.66 -20.33 -2.46
N PHE A 34 1.23 -19.14 -2.72
CA PHE A 34 0.48 -17.99 -3.27
C PHE A 34 0.96 -17.54 -4.64
N GLU A 35 0.01 -17.04 -5.42
CA GLU A 35 0.23 -16.21 -6.61
C GLU A 35 0.00 -14.74 -6.27
N VAL A 36 0.83 -13.86 -6.85
CA VAL A 36 0.70 -12.40 -6.73
C VAL A 36 -0.10 -11.90 -7.92
N ASN A 37 -1.24 -11.30 -7.66
CA ASN A 37 -2.14 -10.76 -8.68
C ASN A 37 -2.28 -9.24 -8.53
N PHE A 38 -1.93 -8.50 -9.57
CA PHE A 38 -2.20 -7.06 -9.65
C PHE A 38 -3.65 -6.86 -10.08
N VAL A 39 -4.47 -6.27 -9.20
CA VAL A 39 -5.91 -6.12 -9.42
C VAL A 39 -6.23 -4.85 -10.17
N LYS A 40 -5.64 -3.74 -9.72
CA LYS A 40 -5.81 -2.43 -10.35
C LYS A 40 -4.61 -1.54 -10.06
N SER A 41 -4.38 -0.60 -10.96
CA SER A 41 -3.42 0.48 -10.76
C SER A 41 -3.93 1.78 -11.39
N TRP A 42 -3.48 2.90 -10.85
CA TRP A 42 -3.89 4.22 -11.33
C TRP A 42 -2.80 5.25 -11.07
N PHE A 43 -2.71 6.22 -11.96
CA PHE A 43 -1.94 7.43 -11.68
C PHE A 43 -2.74 8.39 -10.83
N THR A 44 -2.04 9.06 -9.94
CA THR A 44 -2.56 10.13 -9.12
C THR A 44 -1.73 11.38 -9.35
N ILE A 45 -2.41 12.47 -9.62
CA ILE A 45 -1.81 13.79 -9.73
C ILE A 45 -2.50 14.66 -8.69
N CYS A 46 -1.73 15.20 -7.75
CA CYS A 46 -2.18 16.16 -6.75
C CYS A 46 -1.49 17.48 -6.97
N ASP A 47 -2.29 18.51 -7.18
CA ASP A 47 -1.81 19.88 -7.19
C ASP A 47 -1.50 20.38 -5.77
N PRO A 48 -0.75 21.47 -5.61
CA PRO A 48 -0.49 22.08 -4.31
C PRO A 48 -1.77 22.28 -3.49
N GLY A 49 -1.72 21.97 -2.20
CA GLY A 49 -2.88 22.05 -1.29
C GLY A 49 -3.86 20.86 -1.37
N GLN A 50 -3.78 20.03 -2.40
CA GLN A 50 -4.61 18.82 -2.50
C GLN A 50 -4.05 17.67 -1.68
N HIS A 51 -4.96 16.91 -1.06
CA HIS A 51 -4.61 15.76 -0.24
C HIS A 51 -5.60 14.61 -0.43
N PHE A 52 -5.24 13.44 0.03
CA PHE A 52 -6.14 12.29 0.13
C PHE A 52 -6.70 12.19 1.53
N PRO A 53 -8.03 12.12 1.69
CA PRO A 53 -8.65 11.85 2.98
C PRO A 53 -8.27 10.44 3.48
N CYS A 54 -8.46 10.20 4.77
CA CYS A 54 -8.22 8.90 5.38
C CYS A 54 -9.13 7.84 4.74
N HIS A 55 -8.52 6.77 4.25
CA HIS A 55 -9.21 5.67 3.61
C HIS A 55 -8.39 4.37 3.68
N HIS A 56 -8.99 3.26 3.30
CA HIS A 56 -8.35 1.96 3.15
C HIS A 56 -8.86 1.24 1.90
N HIS A 57 -8.22 0.15 1.51
CA HIS A 57 -8.59 -0.63 0.34
C HIS A 57 -9.17 -1.99 0.75
N SER A 58 -10.48 -2.11 0.73
CA SER A 58 -11.21 -3.28 1.24
C SER A 58 -10.95 -4.59 0.46
N CYS A 59 -10.56 -4.49 -0.81
CA CYS A 59 -10.37 -5.63 -1.71
C CYS A 59 -8.89 -5.85 -2.07
N SER A 60 -7.98 -5.47 -1.19
CA SER A 60 -6.54 -5.57 -1.40
C SER A 60 -5.87 -6.21 -0.19
N HIS A 61 -4.95 -7.14 -0.43
CA HIS A 61 -4.06 -7.64 0.63
C HIS A 61 -2.88 -6.70 0.83
N ILE A 62 -2.33 -6.17 -0.27
CA ILE A 62 -1.20 -5.24 -0.26
C ILE A 62 -1.55 -4.08 -1.19
N SER A 63 -1.38 -2.87 -0.70
CA SER A 63 -1.41 -1.66 -1.52
C SER A 63 0.00 -1.11 -1.70
N PHE A 64 0.24 -0.47 -2.83
CA PHE A 64 1.50 0.19 -3.09
C PHE A 64 1.32 1.59 -3.65
N VAL A 65 2.30 2.45 -3.39
CA VAL A 65 2.44 3.77 -4.01
C VAL A 65 3.88 3.94 -4.47
N TYR A 66 4.07 4.16 -5.76
CA TYR A 66 5.35 4.53 -6.35
C TYR A 66 5.34 6.01 -6.71
N TYR A 67 6.28 6.77 -6.19
CA TYR A 67 6.35 8.21 -6.35
C TYR A 67 7.23 8.57 -7.54
N LEU A 68 6.61 9.08 -8.63
CA LEU A 68 7.34 9.61 -9.77
C LEU A 68 7.87 11.02 -9.50
N GLN A 69 7.05 11.82 -8.81
CA GLN A 69 7.39 13.16 -8.37
C GLN A 69 6.72 13.42 -7.02
N THR A 70 7.44 14.02 -6.09
CA THR A 70 6.88 14.40 -4.79
C THR A 70 7.62 15.59 -4.21
N PRO A 71 6.91 16.55 -3.62
CA PRO A 71 7.51 17.62 -2.83
C PRO A 71 7.94 17.15 -1.43
N GLY A 72 7.65 15.88 -1.08
CA GLY A 72 7.96 15.30 0.21
C GLY A 72 6.77 15.29 1.20
N ASP A 73 5.55 15.46 0.69
CA ASP A 73 4.35 15.37 1.53
C ASP A 73 4.24 13.98 2.16
N PRO A 74 4.07 13.89 3.48
CA PRO A 74 4.06 12.60 4.14
C PRO A 74 2.83 11.78 3.78
N LEU A 75 3.06 10.48 3.60
CA LEU A 75 2.03 9.47 3.67
C LEU A 75 1.90 9.04 5.12
N ILE A 76 0.72 9.23 5.70
CA ILE A 76 0.44 8.82 7.07
C ILE A 76 -0.25 7.46 7.01
N LEU A 77 0.36 6.46 7.63
CA LEU A 77 -0.24 5.15 7.86
C LEU A 77 -0.86 5.17 9.26
N HIS A 78 -2.19 5.15 9.32
CA HIS A 78 -2.93 5.22 10.57
C HIS A 78 -3.12 3.81 11.15
N ARG A 79 -2.86 3.65 12.42
CA ARG A 79 -3.01 2.39 13.14
C ARG A 79 -3.59 2.65 14.51
N LYS A 80 -4.65 1.94 14.87
CA LYS A 80 -5.08 1.88 16.27
C LYS A 80 -4.01 1.20 17.10
N ASN A 81 -3.39 1.95 17.99
CA ASN A 81 -2.39 1.44 18.89
C ASN A 81 -3.02 1.21 20.28
N PRO A 82 -2.90 0.01 20.87
CA PRO A 82 -3.39 -0.24 22.22
C PRO A 82 -2.73 0.64 23.30
N ASN A 83 -1.61 1.26 22.98
CA ASN A 83 -0.87 2.16 23.89
C ASN A 83 -1.12 3.65 23.57
N GLU A 84 -2.08 3.97 22.71
CA GLU A 84 -2.44 5.34 22.30
C GLU A 84 -2.74 6.25 23.51
N TRP A 85 -3.36 5.70 24.55
CA TRP A 85 -3.67 6.42 25.77
C TRP A 85 -2.45 7.06 26.48
N PHE A 86 -1.25 6.53 26.31
CA PHE A 86 -0.03 7.16 26.87
C PHE A 86 0.29 8.48 26.17
N GLY A 87 0.05 8.57 24.86
CA GLY A 87 0.24 9.79 24.09
C GLY A 87 -0.84 10.81 24.40
N ASP A 88 -2.09 10.41 24.33
CA ASP A 88 -3.24 11.31 24.45
C ASP A 88 -3.48 11.79 25.88
N ALA A 89 -3.48 10.87 26.85
CA ALA A 89 -3.79 11.20 28.23
C ALA A 89 -2.63 11.91 28.96
N PHE A 90 -1.39 11.54 28.67
CA PHE A 90 -0.24 11.98 29.45
C PHE A 90 0.79 12.76 28.64
N LYS A 91 0.68 12.80 27.33
CA LYS A 91 1.67 13.42 26.42
C LYS A 91 3.12 12.99 26.72
N LEU A 92 3.28 11.71 27.05
CA LEU A 92 4.57 11.14 27.45
C LEU A 92 5.42 10.67 26.26
N ILE A 93 4.85 10.60 25.07
CA ILE A 93 5.54 10.19 23.85
C ILE A 93 6.42 11.35 23.38
N THR A 94 7.73 11.17 23.49
CA THR A 94 8.73 12.17 23.07
C THR A 94 9.18 12.00 21.63
N GLU A 95 8.98 10.81 21.05
CA GLU A 95 9.33 10.49 19.68
C GLU A 95 8.28 9.54 19.09
N ASN A 96 7.69 9.91 17.95
CA ASN A 96 6.73 9.05 17.27
C ASN A 96 7.46 7.87 16.60
N ARG A 97 7.15 6.66 17.04
CA ARG A 97 7.68 5.41 16.51
C ARG A 97 6.54 4.54 16.03
N TYR A 98 6.82 3.59 15.16
CA TYR A 98 5.84 2.64 14.61
C TYR A 98 4.96 1.96 15.67
N ASN A 99 5.46 1.76 16.87
CA ASN A 99 4.79 0.98 17.93
C ASN A 99 4.19 1.81 19.08
N ASN A 100 4.29 3.12 19.04
CA ASN A 100 3.85 3.98 20.16
C ASN A 100 2.93 5.15 19.77
N GLY A 101 2.60 5.29 18.51
CA GLY A 101 1.71 6.33 18.00
C GLY A 101 0.48 5.76 17.29
N ASP A 102 -0.48 6.60 17.02
CA ASP A 102 -1.68 6.32 16.23
C ASP A 102 -1.42 6.31 14.71
N GLY A 103 -0.26 6.78 14.29
CA GLY A 103 0.16 6.81 12.91
C GLY A 103 1.67 6.83 12.72
N TYR A 104 2.10 6.41 11.55
CA TYR A 104 3.48 6.46 11.11
C TYR A 104 3.60 7.29 9.85
N ALA A 105 4.36 8.37 9.90
CA ALA A 105 4.60 9.27 8.78
C ALA A 105 5.78 8.79 7.94
N ILE A 106 5.55 8.56 6.66
CA ILE A 106 6.58 8.24 5.67
C ILE A 106 6.74 9.46 4.77
N THR A 107 7.91 10.08 4.78
CA THR A 107 8.26 11.15 3.84
C THR A 107 8.87 10.55 2.58
N PRO A 108 8.12 10.45 1.48
CA PRO A 108 8.62 9.83 0.27
C PRO A 108 9.59 10.75 -0.47
N LYS A 109 10.46 10.13 -1.27
CA LYS A 109 11.25 10.81 -2.30
C LYS A 109 10.82 10.30 -3.67
N ALA A 110 11.18 11.01 -4.73
CA ALA A 110 11.02 10.48 -6.08
C ALA A 110 11.69 9.11 -6.21
N GLU A 111 11.11 8.22 -6.98
CA GLU A 111 11.52 6.82 -7.19
C GLU A 111 11.38 5.90 -5.96
N HIS A 112 10.79 6.38 -4.87
CA HIS A 112 10.46 5.51 -3.74
C HIS A 112 9.18 4.71 -4.01
N LEU A 113 9.22 3.45 -3.62
CA LEU A 113 8.08 2.55 -3.53
C LEU A 113 7.73 2.33 -2.06
N VAL A 114 6.49 2.59 -1.69
CA VAL A 114 5.94 2.28 -0.37
C VAL A 114 4.91 1.18 -0.54
N MET A 115 5.00 0.13 0.28
CA MET A 115 4.03 -0.96 0.33
C MET A 115 3.51 -1.12 1.75
N PHE A 116 2.22 -1.41 1.87
CA PHE A 116 1.54 -1.58 3.16
C PHE A 116 0.32 -2.50 3.01
N PRO A 117 -0.20 -3.09 4.11
CA PRO A 117 -1.42 -3.87 4.07
C PRO A 117 -2.59 -3.03 3.55
N GLY A 118 -3.36 -3.57 2.59
CA GLY A 118 -4.46 -2.84 1.95
C GLY A 118 -5.54 -2.34 2.91
N HIS A 119 -5.77 -3.06 4.00
CA HIS A 119 -6.74 -2.67 5.04
C HIS A 119 -6.25 -1.58 5.98
N LEU A 120 -4.97 -1.19 5.90
CA LEU A 120 -4.41 -0.14 6.74
C LEU A 120 -4.94 1.23 6.29
N GLU A 121 -5.58 1.94 7.20
CA GLU A 121 -6.03 3.30 6.95
C GLU A 121 -4.83 4.21 6.67
N HIS A 122 -4.97 5.05 5.65
CA HIS A 122 -3.89 5.93 5.27
C HIS A 122 -4.44 7.21 4.63
N TYR A 123 -3.65 8.27 4.72
CA TYR A 123 -3.99 9.58 4.18
C TYR A 123 -2.74 10.41 3.92
N THR A 124 -2.92 11.54 3.26
CA THR A 124 -1.87 12.56 3.12
C THR A 124 -2.37 13.87 3.69
N THR A 125 -1.47 14.67 4.23
CA THR A 125 -1.79 16.01 4.71
C THR A 125 -1.78 17.00 3.55
N PRO A 126 -2.64 18.05 3.58
CA PRO A 126 -2.51 19.17 2.66
C PRO A 126 -1.23 19.93 3.05
N GLU A 127 -0.32 20.05 2.11
CA GLU A 127 0.85 20.90 2.27
C GLU A 127 0.88 21.96 1.17
N ASP A 128 1.12 23.18 1.57
CA ASP A 128 1.22 24.32 0.67
C ASP A 128 2.63 24.38 0.08
N ARG A 129 2.85 23.54 -0.94
CA ARG A 129 4.12 23.45 -1.66
C ARG A 129 3.92 23.78 -3.13
N GLU A 130 4.96 24.31 -3.77
CA GLU A 130 4.91 24.77 -5.16
C GLU A 130 4.78 23.63 -6.19
N HIS A 131 4.99 22.38 -5.80
CA HIS A 131 5.16 21.28 -6.74
C HIS A 131 4.07 20.22 -6.60
N ARG A 132 3.68 19.66 -7.75
CA ARG A 132 2.75 18.52 -7.82
C ARG A 132 3.36 17.26 -7.23
N ARG A 133 2.51 16.44 -6.66
CA ARG A 133 2.80 15.03 -6.42
C ARG A 133 2.22 14.19 -7.54
N ILE A 134 3.06 13.36 -8.15
CA ILE A 134 2.66 12.38 -9.17
C ILE A 134 3.07 11.00 -8.69
N SER A 135 2.11 10.11 -8.57
CA SER A 135 2.36 8.74 -8.12
C SER A 135 1.58 7.73 -8.93
N LEU A 136 2.11 6.52 -9.01
CA LEU A 136 1.44 5.32 -9.48
C LEU A 136 1.08 4.49 -8.27
N ALA A 137 -0.19 4.31 -8.01
CA ALA A 137 -0.70 3.48 -6.93
C ALA A 137 -1.40 2.23 -7.49
N GLY A 138 -1.55 1.23 -6.65
CA GLY A 138 -2.29 0.03 -7.04
C GLY A 138 -2.47 -0.97 -5.91
N ASP A 139 -3.28 -1.98 -6.23
CA ASP A 139 -3.72 -3.02 -5.31
C ASP A 139 -3.29 -4.39 -5.79
N ILE A 140 -2.87 -5.20 -4.83
CA ILE A 140 -2.37 -6.55 -5.01
C ILE A 140 -3.20 -7.50 -4.16
N VAL A 141 -3.60 -8.62 -4.76
CA VAL A 141 -4.29 -9.71 -4.11
C VAL A 141 -3.44 -10.98 -4.21
N LEU A 142 -3.29 -11.66 -3.09
CA LEU A 142 -2.68 -12.97 -3.04
C LEU A 142 -3.76 -14.03 -3.21
N THR A 143 -3.58 -14.93 -4.14
CA THR A 143 -4.47 -16.09 -4.33
C THR A 143 -3.68 -17.38 -4.19
N LEU A 144 -4.34 -18.45 -3.82
CA LEU A 144 -3.69 -19.76 -3.78
C LEU A 144 -3.22 -20.19 -5.17
N LYS A 145 -2.06 -20.82 -5.27
CA LYS A 145 -1.58 -21.43 -6.53
C LYS A 145 -2.41 -22.62 -6.94
N HIS A 146 -2.83 -23.41 -5.95
CA HIS A 146 -3.59 -24.63 -6.14
C HIS A 146 -4.79 -24.64 -5.20
N ARG A 147 -5.81 -25.37 -5.62
CA ARG A 147 -6.91 -25.68 -4.71
C ARG A 147 -6.38 -26.58 -3.59
N THR A 148 -6.48 -26.10 -2.35
CA THR A 148 -6.19 -26.89 -1.17
C THR A 148 -7.49 -27.31 -0.51
N ASP A 149 -7.49 -28.38 0.25
CA ASP A 149 -8.66 -28.82 1.04
C ASP A 149 -8.90 -27.93 2.27
N THR A 150 -8.07 -26.92 2.45
CA THR A 150 -8.23 -25.93 3.51
C THR A 150 -9.09 -24.77 3.02
N GLU A 151 -10.08 -24.37 3.78
CA GLU A 151 -10.96 -23.21 3.52
C GLU A 151 -10.21 -21.85 3.60
N SER A 152 -8.92 -21.89 3.95
CA SER A 152 -8.11 -20.70 4.13
C SER A 152 -7.46 -20.26 2.82
N GLY A 153 -7.81 -19.09 2.35
CA GLY A 153 -7.20 -18.43 1.22
C GLY A 153 -8.15 -18.24 0.03
N LEU A 154 -7.89 -17.20 -0.72
CA LEU A 154 -8.66 -16.85 -1.91
C LEU A 154 -8.25 -17.74 -3.09
N LEU A 155 -9.21 -18.44 -3.67
CA LEU A 155 -8.98 -19.25 -4.86
C LEU A 155 -8.53 -18.39 -6.05
N PRO A 156 -7.67 -18.92 -6.95
CA PRO A 156 -7.29 -18.24 -8.18
C PRO A 156 -8.50 -17.93 -9.06
N PRO A 157 -8.47 -16.82 -9.83
CA PRO A 157 -9.57 -16.42 -10.72
C PRO A 157 -10.03 -17.50 -11.71
N ARG A 158 -9.17 -18.41 -12.11
CA ARG A 158 -9.51 -19.54 -13.00
C ARG A 158 -10.56 -20.49 -12.43
N TYR A 159 -10.80 -20.45 -11.13
CA TYR A 159 -11.84 -21.25 -10.47
C TYR A 159 -13.13 -20.47 -10.20
N TRP A 160 -13.15 -19.17 -10.52
CA TRP A 160 -14.33 -18.33 -10.29
C TRP A 160 -15.34 -18.55 -11.41
N LYS A 161 -16.62 -18.63 -11.04
CA LYS A 161 -17.72 -18.68 -12.00
C LYS A 161 -18.36 -17.30 -12.09
N GLN A 162 -18.56 -16.83 -13.30
CA GLN A 162 -19.44 -15.70 -13.57
C GLN A 162 -20.86 -16.24 -13.77
N PHE A 163 -21.82 -15.58 -13.13
CA PHE A 163 -23.22 -15.87 -13.25
C PHE A 163 -23.90 -14.84 -14.15
#